data_0ae22434390e34889c12699bfe0eb0f1
#
_entry.id   0ae22434390e34889c12699bfe0eb0f1
#
_cell.length_a   1.000
_cell.length_b   1.000
_cell.length_c   1.000
_cell.angle_alpha   90.00
_cell.angle_beta   90.00
_cell.angle_gamma   90.00
#
_symmetry.space_group_name_H-M   'P 1'
#
loop_
_entity.id
_entity.type
_entity.pdbx_description
1 polymer ?
#
loop_
_entity_poly.entity_id
_entity_poly.type
_entity_poly.pdbx_seq_one_letter_code
_entity_poly.pdbx_strand_id
1 'polypeptide(L)'
;MVEPPALLSIRDVSNAYISRRLALFGKREIKPVLNHINLELRAGEIFGLTGISGCGKTTLARCILGLIDYEGEILLEGQKQKKKSYNVQMVFQEPGASLNPVKKIGWLMEEPLVIHKIGDERDRTQKIDEMLLRVGLDPSYKTRRVNELSGGQKQRVCISRALILQPRLLIADEAISSLDVSAGAQILNLFRELRENYALNILFISHNKDAVEYLCDRIAVMRDGKVEDFV
;
A
#
# COMPACT_ATOMS: atom_id res chain seq x y z
N MET A 1 -7.22 -30.17 0.86
CA MET A 1 -6.22 -29.13 1.16
C MET A 1 -6.91 -28.12 2.07
N VAL A 2 -6.31 -27.79 3.22
CA VAL A 2 -6.88 -26.77 4.12
C VAL A 2 -6.63 -25.42 3.45
N GLU A 3 -7.69 -24.61 3.28
CA GLU A 3 -7.51 -23.25 2.76
C GLU A 3 -6.58 -22.45 3.70
N PRO A 4 -5.64 -21.66 3.15
CA PRO A 4 -4.78 -20.83 3.97
C PRO A 4 -5.64 -19.84 4.78
N PRO A 5 -5.25 -19.55 6.04
CA PRO A 5 -6.03 -18.67 6.89
C PRO A 5 -6.10 -17.25 6.28
N ALA A 6 -7.24 -16.57 6.49
CA ALA A 6 -7.41 -15.19 6.06
C ALA A 6 -6.41 -14.28 6.80
N LEU A 7 -5.57 -13.58 6.05
CA LEU A 7 -4.70 -12.53 6.58
C LEU A 7 -5.49 -11.25 6.87
N LEU A 8 -6.28 -10.81 5.89
CA LEU A 8 -7.15 -9.65 6.00
C LEU A 8 -8.59 -10.08 5.75
N SER A 9 -9.49 -9.74 6.67
CA SER A 9 -10.94 -9.92 6.50
C SER A 9 -11.64 -8.58 6.59
N ILE A 10 -12.38 -8.23 5.57
CA ILE A 10 -13.21 -7.03 5.47
C ILE A 10 -14.66 -7.51 5.45
N ARG A 11 -15.47 -7.04 6.42
CA ARG A 11 -16.85 -7.50 6.61
C ARG A 11 -17.77 -6.30 6.70
N ASP A 12 -18.68 -6.23 5.73
CA ASP A 12 -19.75 -5.22 5.68
C ASP A 12 -19.26 -3.77 5.78
N VAL A 13 -18.10 -3.48 5.15
CA VAL A 13 -17.47 -2.16 5.30
C VAL A 13 -18.15 -1.14 4.42
N SER A 14 -18.61 -0.06 5.05
CA SER A 14 -19.23 1.10 4.39
C SER A 14 -18.55 2.40 4.81
N ASN A 15 -18.45 3.36 3.88
CA ASN A 15 -17.92 4.69 4.15
C ASN A 15 -18.62 5.74 3.28
N ALA A 16 -18.85 6.93 3.84
CA ALA A 16 -19.39 8.06 3.12
C ALA A 16 -18.65 9.35 3.46
N TYR A 17 -18.42 10.20 2.48
CA TYR A 17 -17.91 11.54 2.70
C TYR A 17 -19.04 12.53 2.94
N ILE A 18 -18.88 13.36 3.98
CA ILE A 18 -19.79 14.45 4.27
C ILE A 18 -19.24 15.70 3.59
N SER A 19 -19.88 16.12 2.49
CA SER A 19 -19.55 17.38 1.82
C SER A 19 -20.03 18.55 2.68
N ARG A 20 -19.10 19.36 3.18
CA ARG A 20 -19.41 20.70 3.72
C ARG A 20 -19.45 21.67 2.55
N ARG A 21 -20.60 21.86 1.89
CA ARG A 21 -20.77 23.06 1.06
C ARG A 21 -20.67 24.29 1.95
N LEU A 22 -19.82 25.24 1.56
CA LEU A 22 -19.65 26.57 2.16
C LEU A 22 -20.89 27.45 1.89
N ALA A 23 -22.07 27.01 2.27
CA ALA A 23 -23.29 27.83 2.17
C ALA A 23 -23.86 27.91 3.59
N LEU A 24 -24.11 29.13 4.05
CA LEU A 24 -24.68 29.46 5.37
C LEU A 24 -26.00 28.71 5.69
N PHE A 25 -26.61 28.02 4.71
CA PHE A 25 -27.85 27.25 4.85
C PHE A 25 -27.88 25.95 4.02
N GLY A 26 -26.69 25.37 3.64
CA GLY A 26 -26.64 24.16 2.82
C GLY A 26 -26.88 22.88 3.64
N LYS A 27 -27.79 22.01 3.20
CA LYS A 27 -27.92 20.65 3.69
C LYS A 27 -26.57 19.91 3.53
N ARG A 28 -26.15 19.16 4.56
CA ARG A 28 -25.01 18.24 4.48
C ARG A 28 -25.35 17.17 3.44
N GLU A 29 -24.56 17.10 2.37
CA GLU A 29 -24.71 16.07 1.36
C GLU A 29 -23.80 14.89 1.76
N ILE A 30 -24.41 13.75 2.01
CA ILE A 30 -23.69 12.50 2.31
C ILE A 30 -23.48 11.79 0.98
N LYS A 31 -22.22 11.63 0.56
CA LYS A 31 -21.88 10.88 -0.66
C LYS A 31 -21.29 9.51 -0.24
N PRO A 32 -22.04 8.42 -0.41
CA PRO A 32 -21.52 7.09 -0.16
C PRO A 32 -20.39 6.78 -1.15
N VAL A 33 -19.32 6.15 -0.67
CA VAL A 33 -18.15 5.76 -1.48
C VAL A 33 -17.87 4.27 -1.36
N LEU A 34 -18.05 3.68 -0.18
CA LEU A 34 -17.99 2.24 0.02
C LEU A 34 -19.36 1.77 0.49
N ASN A 35 -19.84 0.65 -0.07
CA ASN A 35 -21.17 0.14 0.15
C ASN A 35 -21.13 -1.37 0.42
N HIS A 36 -21.15 -1.77 1.69
CA HIS A 36 -21.18 -3.15 2.16
C HIS A 36 -20.08 -4.04 1.55
N ILE A 37 -18.83 -3.56 1.59
CA ILE A 37 -17.67 -4.28 1.06
C ILE A 37 -17.39 -5.52 1.91
N ASN A 38 -17.30 -6.67 1.23
CA ASN A 38 -16.84 -7.93 1.79
C ASN A 38 -15.67 -8.43 0.96
N LEU A 39 -14.51 -8.68 1.59
CA LEU A 39 -13.29 -9.08 0.92
C LEU A 39 -12.41 -9.88 1.88
N GLU A 40 -11.78 -10.93 1.39
CA GLU A 40 -10.76 -11.67 2.13
C GLU A 40 -9.48 -11.81 1.32
N LEU A 41 -8.35 -11.49 1.97
CA LEU A 41 -7.01 -11.69 1.46
C LEU A 41 -6.36 -12.80 2.27
N ARG A 42 -5.80 -13.81 1.59
CA ARG A 42 -5.17 -14.98 2.20
C ARG A 42 -3.70 -14.70 2.53
N ALA A 43 -3.15 -15.45 3.47
CA ALA A 43 -1.72 -15.34 3.77
C ALA A 43 -0.87 -15.84 2.59
N GLY A 44 0.17 -15.08 2.25
CA GLY A 44 1.13 -15.40 1.18
C GLY A 44 0.64 -15.09 -0.23
N GLU A 45 -0.50 -14.39 -0.41
CA GLU A 45 -0.98 -14.02 -1.74
C GLU A 45 -0.70 -12.55 -2.11
N ILE A 46 -0.63 -12.30 -3.41
CA ILE A 46 -0.79 -10.97 -4.00
C ILE A 46 -2.23 -10.88 -4.51
N PHE A 47 -3.04 -10.08 -3.82
CA PHE A 47 -4.43 -9.88 -4.17
C PHE A 47 -4.61 -8.60 -4.98
N GLY A 48 -5.22 -8.72 -6.16
CA GLY A 48 -5.51 -7.61 -7.05
C GLY A 48 -6.87 -6.96 -6.78
N LEU A 49 -6.90 -5.64 -6.69
CA LEU A 49 -8.16 -4.87 -6.67
C LEU A 49 -8.17 -3.91 -7.85
N THR A 50 -9.00 -4.19 -8.84
CA THR A 50 -9.14 -3.37 -10.04
C THR A 50 -10.49 -2.66 -10.10
N GLY A 51 -10.64 -1.72 -11.03
CA GLY A 51 -11.87 -0.97 -11.24
C GLY A 51 -11.59 0.42 -11.78
N ILE A 52 -12.63 1.11 -12.26
CA ILE A 52 -12.53 2.46 -12.83
C ILE A 52 -12.05 3.48 -11.78
N SER A 53 -11.49 4.60 -12.26
CA SER A 53 -11.08 5.69 -11.36
C SER A 53 -12.29 6.24 -10.58
N GLY A 54 -12.09 6.49 -9.29
CA GLY A 54 -13.15 7.03 -8.41
C GLY A 54 -14.14 6.00 -7.86
N CYS A 55 -14.02 4.70 -8.17
CA CYS A 55 -14.95 3.68 -7.65
C CYS A 55 -14.76 3.32 -6.16
N GLY A 56 -13.72 3.85 -5.47
CA GLY A 56 -13.54 3.68 -4.03
C GLY A 56 -12.28 2.90 -3.60
N LYS A 57 -11.44 2.38 -4.51
CA LYS A 57 -10.24 1.57 -4.19
C LYS A 57 -9.31 2.22 -3.17
N THR A 58 -8.88 3.45 -3.42
CA THR A 58 -8.03 4.22 -2.49
C THR A 58 -8.74 4.53 -1.17
N THR A 59 -10.06 4.71 -1.19
CA THR A 59 -10.87 4.88 0.03
C THR A 59 -10.83 3.62 0.87
N LEU A 60 -11.01 2.44 0.25
CA LEU A 60 -10.90 1.15 0.93
C LEU A 60 -9.49 0.96 1.53
N ALA A 61 -8.44 1.26 0.77
CA ALA A 61 -7.06 1.23 1.26
C ALA A 61 -6.86 2.12 2.51
N ARG A 62 -7.43 3.32 2.52
CA ARG A 62 -7.38 4.24 3.67
C ARG A 62 -8.18 3.72 4.88
N CYS A 63 -9.29 3.03 4.68
CA CYS A 63 -10.03 2.34 5.74
C CYS A 63 -9.17 1.23 6.35
N ILE A 64 -8.54 0.39 5.53
CA ILE A 64 -7.64 -0.69 5.97
C ILE A 64 -6.47 -0.14 6.79
N LEU A 65 -5.92 1.01 6.41
CA LEU A 65 -4.86 1.71 7.16
C LEU A 65 -5.36 2.38 8.46
N GLY A 66 -6.68 2.47 8.68
CA GLY A 66 -7.26 3.22 9.79
C GLY A 66 -7.09 4.73 9.70
N LEU A 67 -6.89 5.28 8.50
CA LEU A 67 -6.73 6.71 8.23
C LEU A 67 -8.06 7.45 8.14
N ILE A 68 -9.14 6.75 7.82
CA ILE A 68 -10.51 7.29 7.75
C ILE A 68 -11.45 6.34 8.48
N ASP A 69 -12.52 6.90 9.04
CA ASP A 69 -13.54 6.13 9.75
C ASP A 69 -14.42 5.36 8.75
N TYR A 70 -14.95 4.22 9.20
CA TYR A 70 -15.83 3.34 8.42
C TYR A 70 -16.80 2.61 9.36
N GLU A 71 -17.91 2.12 8.81
CA GLU A 71 -18.81 1.17 9.46
C GLU A 71 -18.43 -0.25 9.05
N GLY A 72 -18.79 -1.25 9.85
CA GLY A 72 -18.40 -2.65 9.62
C GLY A 72 -17.12 -3.05 10.35
N GLU A 73 -16.43 -4.06 9.83
CA GLU A 73 -15.28 -4.65 10.49
C GLU A 73 -14.11 -4.93 9.53
N ILE A 74 -12.90 -4.55 9.93
CA ILE A 74 -11.64 -4.88 9.26
C ILE A 74 -10.72 -5.56 10.26
N LEU A 75 -10.36 -6.82 9.98
CA LEU A 75 -9.50 -7.64 10.81
C LEU A 75 -8.22 -7.99 10.05
N LEU A 76 -7.08 -7.84 10.70
CA LEU A 76 -5.79 -8.36 10.24
C LEU A 76 -5.39 -9.51 11.17
N GLU A 77 -5.17 -10.71 10.62
CA GLU A 77 -4.89 -11.93 11.39
C GLU A 77 -5.96 -12.16 12.51
N GLY A 78 -7.24 -11.91 12.18
CA GLY A 78 -8.36 -12.06 13.10
C GLY A 78 -8.48 -10.96 14.18
N GLN A 79 -7.63 -9.94 14.17
CA GLN A 79 -7.62 -8.88 15.16
C GLN A 79 -7.94 -7.50 14.56
N LYS A 80 -8.74 -6.70 15.27
CA LYS A 80 -8.95 -5.29 14.89
C LYS A 80 -7.63 -4.52 14.97
N GLN A 81 -7.32 -3.78 13.90
CA GLN A 81 -6.12 -2.96 13.86
C GLN A 81 -6.17 -1.84 14.92
N LYS A 82 -5.07 -1.68 15.64
CA LYS A 82 -4.88 -0.50 16.49
C LYS A 82 -4.58 0.71 15.60
N LYS A 83 -5.20 1.85 15.88
CA LYS A 83 -4.79 3.14 15.28
C LYS A 83 -3.27 3.33 15.47
N LYS A 84 -2.54 3.70 14.41
CA LYS A 84 -1.07 3.84 14.37
C LYS A 84 -0.27 2.52 14.39
N SER A 85 -0.87 1.39 14.05
CA SER A 85 -0.12 0.16 13.82
C SER A 85 0.74 0.29 12.54
N TYR A 86 1.96 -0.25 12.56
CA TYR A 86 2.80 -0.36 11.37
C TYR A 86 2.61 -1.68 10.63
N ASN A 87 1.69 -2.53 11.09
CA ASN A 87 1.43 -3.84 10.48
C ASN A 87 0.89 -3.76 9.05
N VAL A 88 0.27 -2.63 8.69
CA VAL A 88 -0.12 -2.31 7.32
C VAL A 88 0.62 -1.07 6.89
N GLN A 89 1.28 -1.15 5.73
CA GLN A 89 1.95 -0.03 5.10
C GLN A 89 1.42 0.18 3.69
N MET A 90 1.60 1.38 3.15
CA MET A 90 1.12 1.72 1.82
C MET A 90 2.18 2.43 1.00
N VAL A 91 2.28 2.02 -0.25
CA VAL A 91 3.00 2.74 -1.31
C VAL A 91 1.96 3.51 -2.11
N PHE A 92 2.11 4.83 -2.17
CA PHE A 92 1.18 5.73 -2.85
C PHE A 92 1.51 5.91 -4.33
N GLN A 93 0.53 6.37 -5.10
CA GLN A 93 0.57 6.57 -6.54
C GLN A 93 1.73 7.46 -7.01
N GLU A 94 2.08 8.52 -6.27
CA GLU A 94 3.12 9.48 -6.63
C GLU A 94 4.33 9.37 -5.70
N PRO A 95 5.40 8.64 -6.10
CA PRO A 95 6.58 8.48 -5.26
C PRO A 95 7.28 9.80 -4.94
N GLY A 96 7.27 10.74 -5.90
CA GLY A 96 7.88 12.07 -5.71
C GLY A 96 7.18 12.92 -4.65
N ALA A 97 5.85 12.80 -4.52
CA ALA A 97 5.07 13.54 -3.53
C ALA A 97 5.16 12.95 -2.12
N SER A 98 5.45 11.65 -2.01
CA SER A 98 5.55 10.94 -0.72
C SER A 98 6.92 11.04 -0.05
N LEU A 99 7.95 11.46 -0.79
CA LEU A 99 9.33 11.61 -0.30
C LEU A 99 9.70 13.09 -0.17
N ASN A 100 10.18 13.51 0.99
CA ASN A 100 10.67 14.88 1.18
C ASN A 100 11.94 15.12 0.32
N PRO A 101 11.89 16.00 -0.72
CA PRO A 101 12.97 16.14 -1.69
C PRO A 101 14.26 16.75 -1.12
N VAL A 102 14.18 17.43 0.03
CA VAL A 102 15.33 18.07 0.69
C VAL A 102 16.16 17.05 1.47
N LYS A 103 15.53 15.94 1.90
CA LYS A 103 16.18 14.94 2.75
C LYS A 103 16.98 13.91 1.93
N LYS A 104 18.02 13.35 2.56
CA LYS A 104 18.75 12.20 2.02
C LYS A 104 17.94 10.93 2.18
N ILE A 105 18.15 9.95 1.30
CA ILE A 105 17.46 8.66 1.33
C ILE A 105 17.67 7.94 2.67
N GLY A 106 18.90 7.94 3.19
CA GLY A 106 19.19 7.33 4.51
C GLY A 106 18.31 7.91 5.62
N TRP A 107 18.12 9.22 5.65
CA TRP A 107 17.26 9.86 6.64
C TRP A 107 15.78 9.46 6.46
N LEU A 108 15.30 9.43 5.20
CA LEU A 108 13.92 9.01 4.90
C LEU A 108 13.63 7.56 5.27
N MET A 109 14.65 6.70 5.17
CA MET A 109 14.56 5.29 5.56
C MET A 109 14.66 5.10 7.08
N GLU A 110 15.42 5.95 7.76
CA GLU A 110 15.59 5.90 9.21
C GLU A 110 14.39 6.45 9.98
N GLU A 111 13.71 7.47 9.44
CA GLU A 111 12.59 8.17 10.08
C GLU A 111 11.53 7.21 10.67
N PRO A 112 10.96 6.22 9.93
CA PRO A 112 10.00 5.29 10.50
C PRO A 112 10.56 4.43 11.62
N LEU A 113 11.82 4.01 11.56
CA LEU A 113 12.47 3.24 12.63
C LEU A 113 12.60 4.05 13.91
N VAL A 114 12.98 5.33 13.81
CA VAL A 114 13.07 6.26 14.95
C VAL A 114 11.70 6.51 15.57
N ILE A 115 10.67 6.77 14.76
CA ILE A 115 9.30 7.01 15.24
C ILE A 115 8.77 5.81 16.03
N HIS A 116 9.05 4.60 15.56
CA HIS A 116 8.60 3.36 16.22
C HIS A 116 9.60 2.81 17.23
N LYS A 117 10.70 3.53 17.51
CA LYS A 117 11.74 3.16 18.49
C LYS A 117 12.36 1.79 18.21
N ILE A 118 12.61 1.48 16.95
CA ILE A 118 13.18 0.20 16.50
C ILE A 118 14.71 0.33 16.40
N GLY A 119 15.42 -0.47 17.18
CA GLY A 119 16.87 -0.59 17.18
C GLY A 119 17.63 0.67 17.62
N ASP A 120 18.92 0.53 17.82
CA ASP A 120 19.84 1.66 17.98
C ASP A 120 20.31 2.23 16.61
N GLU A 121 21.22 3.17 16.61
CA GLU A 121 21.70 3.81 15.37
C GLU A 121 22.43 2.82 14.46
N ARG A 122 23.21 1.90 15.03
CA ARG A 122 23.95 0.86 14.28
C ARG A 122 22.98 -0.14 13.66
N ASP A 123 22.01 -0.63 14.45
CA ASP A 123 20.97 -1.55 13.97
C ASP A 123 20.15 -0.92 12.83
N ARG A 124 19.77 0.36 12.97
CA ARG A 124 19.01 1.07 11.94
C ARG A 124 19.82 1.20 10.65
N THR A 125 21.10 1.56 10.75
CA THR A 125 21.99 1.66 9.59
C THR A 125 22.08 0.34 8.84
N GLN A 126 22.27 -0.77 9.54
CA GLN A 126 22.32 -2.10 8.95
C GLN A 126 20.98 -2.48 8.27
N LYS A 127 19.84 -2.24 8.94
CA LYS A 127 18.51 -2.50 8.37
C LYS A 127 18.26 -1.69 7.09
N ILE A 128 18.73 -0.46 7.03
CA ILE A 128 18.62 0.40 5.84
C ILE A 128 19.43 -0.19 4.68
N ASP A 129 20.67 -0.62 4.94
CA ASP A 129 21.53 -1.20 3.92
C ASP A 129 20.94 -2.50 3.35
N GLU A 130 20.50 -3.39 4.23
CA GLU A 130 19.82 -4.63 3.84
C GLU A 130 18.55 -4.34 3.02
N MET A 131 17.74 -3.37 3.45
CA MET A 131 16.49 -3.05 2.75
C MET A 131 16.72 -2.42 1.37
N LEU A 132 17.74 -1.56 1.23
CA LEU A 132 18.12 -1.03 -0.07
C LEU A 132 18.56 -2.15 -1.03
N LEU A 133 19.38 -3.08 -0.57
CA LEU A 133 19.77 -4.26 -1.36
C LEU A 133 18.56 -5.10 -1.77
N ARG A 134 17.60 -5.34 -0.86
CA ARG A 134 16.37 -6.10 -1.16
C ARG A 134 15.53 -5.50 -2.28
N VAL A 135 15.52 -4.16 -2.41
CA VAL A 135 14.81 -3.48 -3.50
C VAL A 135 15.70 -3.22 -4.71
N GLY A 136 16.91 -3.80 -4.78
CA GLY A 136 17.85 -3.66 -5.89
C GLY A 136 18.48 -2.27 -5.99
N LEU A 137 18.71 -1.61 -4.87
CA LEU A 137 19.48 -0.36 -4.76
C LEU A 137 20.76 -0.57 -3.98
N ASP A 138 21.85 0.02 -4.45
CA ASP A 138 23.14 0.00 -3.74
C ASP A 138 23.05 0.83 -2.44
N PRO A 139 23.64 0.37 -1.31
CA PRO A 139 23.62 1.10 -0.03
C PRO A 139 24.19 2.54 -0.10
N SER A 140 25.04 2.87 -1.08
CA SER A 140 25.53 4.23 -1.29
C SER A 140 24.42 5.23 -1.61
N TYR A 141 23.25 4.76 -2.05
CA TYR A 141 22.07 5.61 -2.27
C TYR A 141 21.61 6.35 -1.01
N LYS A 142 21.99 5.89 0.19
CA LYS A 142 21.70 6.60 1.45
C LYS A 142 22.15 8.06 1.44
N THR A 143 23.22 8.38 0.73
CA THR A 143 23.80 9.72 0.67
C THR A 143 23.12 10.62 -0.35
N ARG A 144 22.39 10.05 -1.31
CA ARG A 144 21.68 10.77 -2.38
C ARG A 144 20.41 11.44 -1.87
N ARG A 145 19.97 12.45 -2.62
CA ARG A 145 18.67 13.10 -2.43
C ARG A 145 17.66 12.56 -3.44
N VAL A 146 16.38 12.76 -3.16
CA VAL A 146 15.26 12.26 -3.99
C VAL A 146 15.32 12.77 -5.43
N ASN A 147 15.74 14.02 -5.65
CA ASN A 147 15.84 14.63 -6.98
C ASN A 147 16.97 14.04 -7.86
N GLU A 148 17.90 13.29 -7.26
CA GLU A 148 19.01 12.63 -7.97
C GLU A 148 18.61 11.23 -8.48
N LEU A 149 17.35 10.81 -8.26
CA LEU A 149 16.85 9.48 -8.60
C LEU A 149 15.93 9.50 -9.81
N SER A 150 15.99 8.43 -10.62
CA SER A 150 14.99 8.14 -11.65
C SER A 150 13.62 7.79 -11.03
N GLY A 151 12.54 7.79 -11.84
CA GLY A 151 11.20 7.40 -11.39
C GLY A 151 11.15 6.03 -10.73
N GLY A 152 11.73 5.02 -11.38
CA GLY A 152 11.79 3.66 -10.84
C GLY A 152 12.63 3.54 -9.56
N GLN A 153 13.73 4.31 -9.45
CA GLN A 153 14.54 4.37 -8.22
C GLN A 153 13.78 5.03 -7.07
N LYS A 154 13.04 6.13 -7.33
CA LYS A 154 12.15 6.74 -6.34
C LYS A 154 11.10 5.75 -5.84
N GLN A 155 10.52 4.99 -6.76
CA GLN A 155 9.52 3.97 -6.40
C GLN A 155 10.12 2.87 -5.52
N ARG A 156 11.33 2.38 -5.84
CA ARG A 156 12.06 1.42 -4.99
C ARG A 156 12.34 1.97 -3.60
N VAL A 157 12.66 3.26 -3.47
CA VAL A 157 12.82 3.92 -2.16
C VAL A 157 11.49 4.01 -1.40
N CYS A 158 10.36 4.30 -2.07
CA CYS A 158 9.04 4.29 -1.43
C CYS A 158 8.67 2.89 -0.92
N ILE A 159 8.92 1.85 -1.73
CA ILE A 159 8.70 0.45 -1.35
C ILE A 159 9.59 0.09 -0.16
N SER A 160 10.89 0.41 -0.21
CA SER A 160 11.83 0.11 0.88
C SER A 160 11.44 0.82 2.19
N ARG A 161 11.00 2.07 2.12
CA ARG A 161 10.52 2.83 3.29
C ARG A 161 9.26 2.21 3.91
N ALA A 162 8.35 1.68 3.10
CA ALA A 162 7.18 0.98 3.59
C ALA A 162 7.55 -0.38 4.21
N LEU A 163 8.51 -1.10 3.63
CA LEU A 163 8.91 -2.45 4.06
C LEU A 163 9.87 -2.47 5.24
N ILE A 164 10.56 -1.37 5.55
CA ILE A 164 11.58 -1.34 6.61
C ILE A 164 11.01 -1.63 8.01
N LEU A 165 9.70 -1.39 8.18
CA LEU A 165 8.95 -1.74 9.40
C LEU A 165 8.48 -3.19 9.43
N GLN A 166 8.76 -3.99 8.39
CA GLN A 166 8.33 -5.37 8.25
C GLN A 166 6.82 -5.55 8.44
N PRO A 167 5.98 -4.86 7.64
CA PRO A 167 4.53 -4.95 7.79
C PRO A 167 4.01 -6.35 7.46
N ARG A 168 2.84 -6.69 8.01
CA ARG A 168 2.10 -7.91 7.65
C ARG A 168 1.42 -7.81 6.29
N LEU A 169 1.04 -6.60 5.90
CA LEU A 169 0.37 -6.31 4.62
C LEU A 169 0.96 -5.04 4.01
N LEU A 170 1.35 -5.11 2.75
CA LEU A 170 1.68 -3.95 1.92
C LEU A 170 0.50 -3.65 0.99
N ILE A 171 0.03 -2.41 1.00
CA ILE A 171 -0.92 -1.90 0.01
C ILE A 171 -0.13 -1.13 -1.04
N ALA A 172 -0.21 -1.56 -2.30
CA ALA A 172 0.40 -0.88 -3.44
C ALA A 172 -0.71 -0.20 -4.26
N ASP A 173 -0.98 1.09 -4.01
CA ASP A 173 -2.04 1.84 -4.69
C ASP A 173 -1.46 2.59 -5.88
N GLU A 174 -1.80 2.11 -7.09
CA GLU A 174 -1.34 2.65 -8.37
C GLU A 174 0.21 2.78 -8.45
N ALA A 175 0.92 1.84 -7.85
CA ALA A 175 2.38 1.92 -7.61
C ALA A 175 3.23 1.94 -8.89
N ILE A 176 2.67 1.68 -10.06
CA ILE A 176 3.37 1.69 -11.36
C ILE A 176 2.80 2.71 -12.35
N SER A 177 1.71 3.41 -12.02
CA SER A 177 0.95 4.23 -12.97
C SER A 177 1.73 5.44 -13.53
N SER A 178 2.69 5.96 -12.77
CA SER A 178 3.53 7.10 -13.17
C SER A 178 4.89 6.71 -13.77
N LEU A 179 5.12 5.41 -13.98
CA LEU A 179 6.37 4.87 -14.51
C LEU A 179 6.25 4.53 -16.00
N ASP A 180 7.38 4.60 -16.71
CA ASP A 180 7.46 4.00 -18.04
C ASP A 180 7.30 2.47 -17.98
N VAL A 181 7.02 1.85 -19.14
CA VAL A 181 6.73 0.41 -19.22
C VAL A 181 7.86 -0.45 -18.66
N SER A 182 9.11 -0.08 -18.93
CA SER A 182 10.29 -0.84 -18.48
C SER A 182 10.45 -0.76 -16.97
N ALA A 183 10.37 0.44 -16.40
CA ALA A 183 10.45 0.64 -14.95
C ALA A 183 9.25 0.00 -14.24
N GLY A 184 8.04 0.09 -14.81
CA GLY A 184 6.86 -0.58 -14.29
C GLY A 184 7.02 -2.09 -14.20
N ALA A 185 7.50 -2.73 -15.28
CA ALA A 185 7.78 -4.17 -15.30
C ALA A 185 8.81 -4.59 -14.24
N GLN A 186 9.86 -3.78 -14.02
CA GLN A 186 10.84 -4.04 -12.97
C GLN A 186 10.23 -3.96 -11.56
N ILE A 187 9.29 -3.06 -11.31
CA ILE A 187 8.59 -2.97 -10.01
C ILE A 187 7.63 -4.16 -9.82
N LEU A 188 6.95 -4.61 -10.86
CA LEU A 188 6.12 -5.83 -10.78
C LEU A 188 6.97 -7.07 -10.44
N ASN A 189 8.12 -7.23 -11.09
CA ASN A 189 9.06 -8.30 -10.77
C ASN A 189 9.58 -8.19 -9.32
N LEU A 190 9.89 -6.97 -8.85
CA LEU A 190 10.29 -6.75 -7.47
C LEU A 190 9.20 -7.19 -6.49
N PHE A 191 7.92 -6.89 -6.73
CA PHE A 191 6.83 -7.37 -5.87
C PHE A 191 6.74 -8.90 -5.84
N ARG A 192 6.93 -9.56 -6.97
CA ARG A 192 6.97 -11.03 -7.05
C ARG A 192 8.13 -11.60 -6.23
N GLU A 193 9.35 -11.07 -6.41
CA GLU A 193 10.54 -11.48 -5.63
C GLU A 193 10.35 -11.27 -4.13
N LEU A 194 9.76 -10.14 -3.72
CA LEU A 194 9.47 -9.85 -2.32
C LEU A 194 8.45 -10.82 -1.73
N ARG A 195 7.41 -11.20 -2.49
CA ARG A 195 6.44 -12.21 -2.07
C ARG A 195 7.09 -13.58 -1.92
N GLU A 196 7.89 -14.03 -2.90
CA GLU A 196 8.51 -15.35 -2.91
C GLU A 196 9.59 -15.51 -1.83
N ASN A 197 10.44 -14.50 -1.66
CA ASN A 197 11.60 -14.59 -0.77
C ASN A 197 11.31 -14.16 0.68
N TYR A 198 10.27 -13.34 0.89
CA TYR A 198 9.99 -12.75 2.22
C TYR A 198 8.55 -12.98 2.69
N ALA A 199 7.77 -13.83 1.99
CA ALA A 199 6.37 -14.12 2.29
C ALA A 199 5.53 -12.82 2.48
N LEU A 200 5.81 -11.79 1.67
CA LEU A 200 5.11 -10.51 1.74
C LEU A 200 3.69 -10.67 1.21
N ASN A 201 2.72 -10.22 2.00
CA ASN A 201 1.34 -10.13 1.56
C ASN A 201 1.09 -8.77 0.91
N ILE A 202 0.47 -8.76 -0.27
CA ILE A 202 0.28 -7.52 -1.03
C ILE A 202 -1.18 -7.38 -1.45
N LEU A 203 -1.77 -6.21 -1.16
CA LEU A 203 -2.98 -5.73 -1.83
C LEU A 203 -2.54 -4.79 -2.95
N PHE A 204 -2.59 -5.28 -4.19
CA PHE A 204 -2.19 -4.52 -5.37
C PHE A 204 -3.41 -3.86 -6.01
N ILE A 205 -3.47 -2.54 -5.95
CA ILE A 205 -4.55 -1.73 -6.51
C ILE A 205 -4.06 -1.11 -7.81
N SER A 206 -4.72 -1.43 -8.93
CA SER A 206 -4.41 -0.84 -10.21
C SER A 206 -5.60 -0.87 -11.17
N HIS A 207 -5.65 0.11 -12.09
CA HIS A 207 -6.57 0.09 -13.23
C HIS A 207 -5.94 -0.58 -14.48
N ASN A 208 -4.64 -0.89 -14.44
CA ASN A 208 -3.93 -1.60 -15.52
C ASN A 208 -4.19 -3.10 -15.39
N LYS A 209 -5.05 -3.63 -16.27
CA LYS A 209 -5.45 -5.04 -16.26
C LYS A 209 -4.27 -5.99 -16.48
N ASP A 210 -3.40 -5.68 -17.44
CA ASP A 210 -2.26 -6.53 -17.77
C ASP A 210 -1.32 -6.68 -16.56
N ALA A 211 -1.10 -5.60 -15.81
CA ALA A 211 -0.28 -5.63 -14.61
C ALA A 211 -0.92 -6.46 -13.48
N VAL A 212 -2.25 -6.35 -13.32
CA VAL A 212 -2.99 -7.12 -12.30
C VAL A 212 -3.00 -8.60 -12.65
N GLU A 213 -3.28 -8.97 -13.90
CA GLU A 213 -3.25 -10.36 -14.38
C GLU A 213 -1.85 -10.99 -14.32
N TYR A 214 -0.81 -10.18 -14.56
CA TYR A 214 0.58 -10.64 -14.48
C TYR A 214 1.04 -10.93 -13.05
N LEU A 215 0.59 -10.12 -12.07
CA LEU A 215 1.16 -10.10 -10.72
C LEU A 215 0.32 -10.86 -9.69
N CYS A 216 -1.01 -10.82 -9.82
CA CYS A 216 -1.92 -11.20 -8.74
C CYS A 216 -2.35 -12.67 -8.84
N ASP A 217 -2.45 -13.33 -7.67
CA ASP A 217 -2.97 -14.71 -7.56
C ASP A 217 -4.50 -14.76 -7.67
N ARG A 218 -5.18 -13.71 -7.17
CA ARG A 218 -6.65 -13.52 -7.22
C ARG A 218 -6.94 -12.05 -7.46
N ILE A 219 -8.04 -11.79 -8.16
CA ILE A 219 -8.42 -10.43 -8.55
C ILE A 219 -9.87 -10.18 -8.17
N ALA A 220 -10.15 -9.01 -7.59
CA ALA A 220 -11.51 -8.50 -7.40
C ALA A 220 -11.73 -7.25 -8.23
N VAL A 221 -12.93 -7.10 -8.76
CA VAL A 221 -13.35 -5.92 -9.50
C VAL A 221 -14.22 -5.05 -8.62
N MET A 222 -13.86 -3.76 -8.50
CA MET A 222 -14.64 -2.79 -7.74
C MET A 222 -15.38 -1.84 -8.68
N ARG A 223 -16.69 -1.71 -8.47
CA ARG A 223 -17.57 -0.81 -9.21
C ARG A 223 -18.56 -0.13 -8.25
N ASP A 224 -18.71 1.19 -8.38
CA ASP A 224 -19.67 1.99 -7.61
C ASP A 224 -19.67 1.71 -6.10
N GLY A 225 -18.49 1.58 -5.53
CA GLY A 225 -18.31 1.33 -4.12
C GLY A 225 -18.62 -0.11 -3.65
N LYS A 226 -18.76 -1.06 -4.57
CA LYS A 226 -18.99 -2.49 -4.30
C LYS A 226 -17.90 -3.35 -4.92
N VAL A 227 -17.67 -4.52 -4.36
CA VAL A 227 -16.89 -5.60 -4.99
C VAL A 227 -17.88 -6.53 -5.69
N GLU A 228 -17.72 -6.70 -7.01
CA GLU A 228 -18.72 -7.42 -7.82
C GLU A 228 -18.23 -8.79 -8.29
N ASP A 229 -16.94 -8.91 -8.69
CA ASP A 229 -16.42 -10.13 -9.30
C ASP A 229 -15.06 -10.52 -8.70
N PHE A 230 -14.84 -11.83 -8.56
CA PHE A 230 -13.55 -12.45 -8.28
C PHE A 230 -13.13 -13.26 -9.52
N VAL A 231 -12.02 -12.88 -10.11
CA VAL A 231 -11.43 -13.55 -11.28
C VAL A 231 -10.18 -14.30 -10.91
#